data_a0a55a6e874fc89bbb7ccc2e1a627425
#
_entry.id   a0a55a6e874fc89bbb7ccc2e1a627425
#
_cell.length_a   1.000
_cell.length_b   1.000
_cell.length_c   1.000
_cell.angle_alpha   90.00
_cell.angle_beta   90.00
_cell.angle_gamma   90.00
#
_symmetry.space_group_name_H-M   'P 1'
#
loop_
_entity.id
_entity.type
_entity.pdbx_description
1 polymer ?
#
loop_
_entity_poly.entity_id
_entity_poly.type
_entity_poly.pdbx_seq_one_letter_code
_entity_poly.pdbx_strand_id
1 'polypeptide(L)'
;MNKTIIKSISMLLILGVFLLINSCKDTDKKSSEKEIQKIVYASNVIPFFDHWKLILGDGSNAGFVNDFENKDFFYTASDGESDWIVFKTPNGGDTHGTSNNTRTELAQVKKWYPKTANDKLIATLKVMNVSATGDARVAASHAVVVGQIHSADGHENEPLKIFYKKFPGHAKGSVFWHYEINTEGDDNSGRWDFSTAVWGHDFSVVGTEANTYPEEPKNGIALGEEFSYEIEVKDGIMSLKFMSEGHETKTFTKNLIESEYTITADIPEQTQKLFVPIGQDGLEREHAYTGEGCFFKLGCYNQTNGKSPEINKNWCSGAETHGGNIQKQYEDGNYAEVWFKTASIYVSDSAVSNEGYFTKND
;
A
#
# COMPACT_ATOMS: atom_id res chain seq x y z
N MET A 1 -44.03 56.53 4.77
CA MET A 1 -44.60 56.78 3.43
C MET A 1 -44.47 55.54 2.63
N ASN A 2 -45.56 54.74 2.61
CA ASN A 2 -46.50 54.48 1.49
C ASN A 2 -45.78 54.11 0.17
N LYS A 3 -46.02 52.98 -0.47
CA LYS A 3 -47.30 52.32 -0.82
C LYS A 3 -47.07 50.88 -1.31
N THR A 4 -47.93 50.03 -0.84
CA THR A 4 -48.39 48.74 -1.37
C THR A 4 -48.99 48.86 -2.76
N ILE A 5 -48.80 47.92 -3.67
CA ILE A 5 -49.81 47.58 -4.68
C ILE A 5 -49.78 46.07 -4.95
N ILE A 6 -50.91 45.43 -4.68
CA ILE A 6 -51.41 44.11 -5.03
C ILE A 6 -52.15 44.20 -6.35
N LYS A 7 -52.11 43.21 -7.20
CA LYS A 7 -53.19 42.77 -8.14
C LYS A 7 -52.76 41.43 -8.77
N SER A 8 -53.37 40.31 -8.42
CA SER A 8 -54.73 39.74 -8.78
C SER A 8 -54.77 39.08 -10.15
N ILE A 9 -54.79 37.76 -10.09
CA ILE A 9 -55.77 36.77 -10.64
C ILE A 9 -56.22 36.95 -12.09
N SER A 10 -56.01 35.91 -12.89
CA SER A 10 -57.04 35.47 -13.85
C SER A 10 -56.93 33.95 -14.08
N MET A 11 -57.97 33.30 -13.66
CA MET A 11 -58.37 31.93 -13.84
C MET A 11 -59.10 31.87 -15.22
N LEU A 12 -58.69 30.95 -16.12
CA LEU A 12 -59.52 30.62 -17.26
C LEU A 12 -59.72 29.09 -17.30
N LEU A 13 -60.95 28.70 -16.97
CA LEU A 13 -61.54 27.38 -17.18
C LEU A 13 -61.92 27.30 -18.67
N ILE A 14 -61.48 26.24 -19.38
CA ILE A 14 -62.13 25.77 -20.61
C ILE A 14 -62.47 24.30 -20.41
N LEU A 15 -63.75 24.04 -20.41
CA LEU A 15 -64.49 22.78 -20.48
C LEU A 15 -64.56 22.35 -21.96
N GLY A 16 -64.33 21.10 -22.25
CA GLY A 16 -64.62 20.65 -23.61
C GLY A 16 -64.28 19.18 -23.94
N VAL A 17 -65.27 18.35 -23.74
CA VAL A 17 -65.65 17.20 -24.59
C VAL A 17 -64.89 15.91 -24.56
N PHE A 18 -65.54 14.91 -23.95
CA PHE A 18 -65.33 13.47 -24.06
C PHE A 18 -65.48 13.00 -25.50
N LEU A 19 -64.50 12.29 -26.01
CA LEU A 19 -64.65 11.31 -27.08
C LEU A 19 -64.03 10.00 -26.65
N LEU A 20 -64.87 9.03 -26.33
CA LEU A 20 -64.52 7.64 -26.11
C LEU A 20 -64.14 7.01 -27.46
N ILE A 21 -62.88 6.63 -27.62
CA ILE A 21 -62.49 5.64 -28.61
C ILE A 21 -61.87 4.47 -27.87
N ASN A 22 -62.66 3.37 -27.82
CA ASN A 22 -62.11 2.04 -27.46
C ASN A 22 -61.09 1.65 -28.51
N SER A 23 -59.85 1.44 -28.14
CA SER A 23 -58.87 0.73 -28.93
C SER A 23 -58.15 -0.27 -28.05
N CYS A 24 -57.97 -1.44 -28.61
CA CYS A 24 -57.51 -2.67 -28.08
C CYS A 24 -56.31 -2.58 -27.16
N LYS A 25 -56.38 -3.37 -26.07
CA LYS A 25 -55.22 -3.72 -25.24
C LYS A 25 -54.22 -4.54 -26.06
N ASP A 26 -53.13 -3.95 -26.42
CA ASP A 26 -51.84 -4.64 -26.56
C ASP A 26 -51.11 -4.49 -25.24
N THR A 27 -51.05 -5.57 -24.51
CA THR A 27 -50.23 -5.73 -23.30
C THR A 27 -48.78 -5.93 -23.76
N ASP A 28 -48.11 -4.82 -24.07
CA ASP A 28 -46.66 -4.81 -24.12
C ASP A 28 -46.14 -5.11 -22.70
N LYS A 29 -45.82 -6.38 -22.50
CA LYS A 29 -44.94 -6.80 -21.44
C LYS A 29 -43.58 -6.13 -21.65
N LYS A 30 -43.42 -4.91 -21.14
CA LYS A 30 -42.09 -4.35 -20.88
C LYS A 30 -41.42 -5.29 -19.87
N SER A 31 -40.69 -6.28 -20.38
CA SER A 31 -39.75 -7.04 -19.58
C SER A 31 -38.78 -6.00 -19.01
N SER A 32 -38.85 -5.76 -17.73
CA SER A 32 -37.76 -5.10 -17.03
C SER A 32 -36.58 -6.05 -17.17
N GLU A 33 -35.75 -5.87 -18.18
CA GLU A 33 -34.39 -6.36 -18.13
C GLU A 33 -33.79 -5.70 -16.88
N LYS A 34 -33.70 -6.48 -15.82
CA LYS A 34 -32.80 -6.15 -14.74
C LYS A 34 -31.44 -6.03 -15.40
N GLU A 35 -30.94 -4.81 -15.54
CA GLU A 35 -29.56 -4.55 -15.86
C GLU A 35 -28.74 -5.38 -14.87
N ILE A 36 -28.16 -6.49 -15.35
CA ILE A 36 -27.27 -7.32 -14.57
C ILE A 36 -26.08 -6.40 -14.33
N GLN A 37 -26.00 -5.85 -13.14
CA GLN A 37 -24.88 -5.03 -12.72
C GLN A 37 -23.63 -5.91 -12.91
N LYS A 38 -22.80 -5.57 -13.88
CA LYS A 38 -21.60 -6.31 -14.21
C LYS A 38 -20.70 -6.25 -12.97
N ILE A 39 -20.49 -7.39 -12.34
CA ILE A 39 -19.54 -7.50 -11.23
C ILE A 39 -18.16 -7.25 -11.86
N VAL A 40 -17.45 -6.24 -11.36
CA VAL A 40 -16.09 -5.91 -11.76
C VAL A 40 -15.17 -6.45 -10.66
N TYR A 41 -14.35 -7.42 -11.01
CA TYR A 41 -13.33 -7.95 -10.12
C TYR A 41 -12.00 -7.22 -10.28
N ALA A 42 -11.14 -7.31 -9.31
CA ALA A 42 -9.79 -6.76 -9.35
C ALA A 42 -9.00 -7.22 -10.60
N SER A 43 -9.19 -8.46 -11.02
CA SER A 43 -8.59 -9.01 -12.25
C SER A 43 -9.09 -8.34 -13.55
N ASN A 44 -10.19 -7.61 -13.51
CA ASN A 44 -10.66 -6.79 -14.65
C ASN A 44 -10.01 -5.40 -14.68
N VAL A 45 -9.54 -4.90 -13.53
CA VAL A 45 -8.85 -3.61 -13.40
C VAL A 45 -7.37 -3.77 -13.73
N ILE A 46 -6.74 -4.81 -13.21
CA ILE A 46 -5.30 -5.11 -13.41
C ILE A 46 -5.17 -6.51 -14.03
N PRO A 47 -4.69 -6.65 -15.27
CA PRO A 47 -4.77 -7.91 -16.04
C PRO A 47 -3.58 -8.86 -15.82
N PHE A 48 -2.90 -8.89 -14.67
CA PHE A 48 -1.71 -9.70 -14.42
C PHE A 48 -1.79 -10.52 -13.12
N PHE A 49 -3.01 -10.90 -12.71
CA PHE A 49 -3.24 -11.61 -11.44
C PHE A 49 -2.69 -13.04 -11.40
N ASP A 50 -2.35 -13.64 -12.51
CA ASP A 50 -1.62 -14.92 -12.60
C ASP A 50 -0.17 -14.86 -12.10
N HIS A 51 0.37 -13.65 -11.93
CA HIS A 51 1.69 -13.41 -11.34
C HIS A 51 1.67 -13.29 -9.81
N TRP A 52 0.47 -13.30 -9.18
CA TRP A 52 0.31 -12.91 -7.78
C TRP A 52 -0.55 -13.86 -6.98
N LYS A 53 -0.19 -14.04 -5.70
CA LYS A 53 -1.07 -14.57 -4.66
C LYS A 53 -1.38 -13.49 -3.65
N LEU A 54 -2.60 -13.50 -3.08
CA LEU A 54 -3.10 -12.52 -2.13
C LEU A 54 -3.08 -13.03 -0.70
N ILE A 55 -2.53 -12.22 0.20
CA ILE A 55 -2.67 -12.35 1.65
C ILE A 55 -3.68 -11.31 2.11
N LEU A 56 -4.65 -11.71 2.94
CA LEU A 56 -5.72 -10.84 3.45
C LEU A 56 -5.40 -10.24 4.82
N GLY A 57 -6.13 -9.20 5.19
CA GLY A 57 -5.97 -8.47 6.44
C GLY A 57 -6.29 -9.26 7.72
N ASP A 58 -6.82 -10.46 7.59
CA ASP A 58 -7.02 -11.45 8.65
C ASP A 58 -5.92 -12.53 8.70
N GLY A 59 -4.83 -12.34 7.96
CA GLY A 59 -3.71 -13.26 7.90
C GLY A 59 -3.89 -14.45 6.96
N SER A 60 -5.09 -14.64 6.39
CA SER A 60 -5.36 -15.75 5.51
C SER A 60 -4.71 -15.60 4.13
N ASN A 61 -4.33 -16.74 3.53
CA ASN A 61 -3.81 -16.80 2.17
C ASN A 61 -4.97 -17.11 1.21
N ALA A 62 -5.39 -16.13 0.41
CA ALA A 62 -6.45 -16.32 -0.59
C ALA A 62 -5.93 -16.97 -1.89
N GLY A 63 -4.63 -17.16 -2.04
CA GLY A 63 -4.04 -17.75 -3.24
C GLY A 63 -4.19 -16.86 -4.47
N PHE A 64 -4.45 -17.46 -5.64
CA PHE A 64 -4.73 -16.74 -6.87
C PHE A 64 -6.14 -16.14 -6.83
N VAL A 65 -6.26 -14.85 -7.19
CA VAL A 65 -7.47 -14.06 -6.96
C VAL A 65 -8.14 -13.58 -8.25
N ASN A 66 -8.11 -14.41 -9.29
CA ASN A 66 -8.95 -14.20 -10.45
C ASN A 66 -10.42 -14.33 -10.05
N ASP A 67 -11.25 -13.34 -10.41
CA ASP A 67 -12.69 -13.32 -10.07
C ASP A 67 -12.97 -13.47 -8.56
N PHE A 68 -12.12 -12.82 -7.73
CA PHE A 68 -12.20 -12.85 -6.27
C PHE A 68 -12.54 -11.48 -5.70
N GLU A 69 -13.35 -11.47 -4.67
CA GLU A 69 -13.70 -10.30 -3.86
C GLU A 69 -13.82 -10.70 -2.39
N ASN A 70 -13.29 -9.87 -1.51
CA ASN A 70 -13.55 -9.89 -0.08
C ASN A 70 -13.87 -8.47 0.38
N LYS A 71 -15.11 -8.21 0.81
CA LYS A 71 -15.64 -6.88 1.11
C LYS A 71 -14.94 -6.18 2.29
N ASP A 72 -14.32 -6.93 3.17
CA ASP A 72 -13.61 -6.38 4.31
C ASP A 72 -12.18 -5.96 3.95
N PHE A 73 -11.55 -6.62 2.95
CA PHE A 73 -10.12 -6.47 2.71
C PHE A 73 -9.75 -6.14 1.26
N PHE A 74 -10.44 -6.76 0.27
CA PHE A 74 -10.02 -6.72 -1.13
C PHE A 74 -11.20 -6.72 -2.07
N TYR A 75 -11.47 -5.60 -2.72
CA TYR A 75 -12.63 -5.39 -3.58
C TYR A 75 -12.36 -4.31 -4.63
N THR A 76 -13.34 -4.03 -5.49
CA THR A 76 -13.27 -2.93 -6.46
C THR A 76 -14.15 -1.77 -6.05
N ALA A 77 -13.70 -0.56 -6.36
CA ALA A 77 -14.46 0.68 -6.21
C ALA A 77 -14.27 1.57 -7.45
N SER A 78 -15.21 2.48 -7.68
CA SER A 78 -15.07 3.52 -8.71
C SER A 78 -15.20 4.89 -8.07
N ASP A 79 -14.38 5.84 -8.52
CA ASP A 79 -14.52 7.25 -8.17
C ASP A 79 -15.31 8.05 -9.21
N GLY A 80 -15.90 7.37 -10.21
CA GLY A 80 -16.66 7.94 -11.30
C GLY A 80 -15.82 8.23 -12.56
N GLU A 81 -14.49 8.20 -12.44
CA GLU A 81 -13.56 8.41 -13.56
C GLU A 81 -12.78 7.13 -13.87
N SER A 82 -12.45 6.36 -12.86
CA SER A 82 -11.67 5.13 -12.96
C SER A 82 -12.19 4.04 -12.05
N ASP A 83 -11.95 2.79 -12.41
CA ASP A 83 -12.10 1.64 -11.54
C ASP A 83 -10.79 1.40 -10.79
N TRP A 84 -10.92 1.07 -9.52
CA TRP A 84 -9.82 0.90 -8.57
C TRP A 84 -9.90 -0.45 -7.89
N ILE A 85 -8.76 -1.04 -7.58
CA ILE A 85 -8.65 -2.14 -6.64
C ILE A 85 -8.40 -1.57 -5.26
N VAL A 86 -9.23 -1.92 -4.30
CA VAL A 86 -9.12 -1.53 -2.90
C VAL A 86 -8.42 -2.61 -2.12
N PHE A 87 -7.36 -2.23 -1.44
CA PHE A 87 -6.68 -3.00 -0.39
C PHE A 87 -6.94 -2.31 0.94
N LYS A 88 -7.54 -3.01 1.88
CA LYS A 88 -7.91 -2.47 3.18
C LYS A 88 -7.45 -3.40 4.31
N THR A 89 -6.96 -2.83 5.42
CA THR A 89 -6.28 -3.60 6.45
C THR A 89 -6.45 -2.94 7.82
N PRO A 90 -6.97 -3.64 8.86
CA PRO A 90 -7.12 -3.10 10.21
C PRO A 90 -5.77 -2.88 10.91
N ASN A 91 -5.75 -2.18 12.05
CA ASN A 91 -4.54 -2.02 12.87
C ASN A 91 -4.14 -3.31 13.60
N GLY A 92 -5.09 -4.18 13.87
CA GLY A 92 -4.88 -5.41 14.62
C GLY A 92 -5.87 -6.48 14.26
N GLY A 93 -5.42 -7.71 14.40
CA GLY A 93 -6.10 -8.95 14.03
C GLY A 93 -5.04 -10.03 13.85
N ASP A 94 -5.42 -11.14 13.20
CA ASP A 94 -4.47 -12.18 12.84
C ASP A 94 -3.51 -11.66 11.78
N THR A 95 -2.25 -12.09 11.86
CA THR A 95 -1.18 -11.68 10.96
C THR A 95 -0.60 -12.87 10.23
N HIS A 96 -0.08 -12.64 9.03
CA HIS A 96 0.56 -13.68 8.24
C HIS A 96 2.01 -13.90 8.69
N GLY A 97 2.40 -15.15 8.91
CA GLY A 97 3.75 -15.53 9.32
C GLY A 97 4.15 -14.93 10.68
N THR A 98 5.40 -14.52 10.80
CA THR A 98 5.98 -13.92 12.01
C THR A 98 5.72 -12.42 12.16
N SER A 99 5.00 -11.80 11.23
CA SER A 99 4.75 -10.37 11.20
C SER A 99 3.92 -9.90 12.40
N ASN A 100 4.25 -8.73 12.93
CA ASN A 100 3.45 -8.03 13.94
C ASN A 100 2.34 -7.15 13.34
N ASN A 101 2.32 -7.00 12.02
CA ASN A 101 1.49 -6.07 11.28
C ASN A 101 0.56 -6.82 10.33
N THR A 102 -0.69 -6.38 10.26
CA THR A 102 -1.69 -6.89 9.33
C THR A 102 -1.41 -6.38 7.91
N ARG A 103 -1.82 -7.17 6.91
CA ARG A 103 -1.63 -6.80 5.50
C ARG A 103 -2.71 -7.37 4.60
N THR A 104 -3.14 -6.58 3.64
CA THR A 104 -3.83 -7.06 2.44
C THR A 104 -2.90 -6.76 1.28
N GLU A 105 -2.24 -7.79 0.77
CA GLU A 105 -1.07 -7.58 -0.08
C GLU A 105 -0.89 -8.71 -1.09
N LEU A 106 -0.63 -8.34 -2.35
CA LEU A 106 -0.20 -9.25 -3.40
C LEU A 106 1.30 -9.56 -3.25
N ALA A 107 1.66 -10.82 -3.35
CA ALA A 107 3.03 -11.30 -3.38
C ALA A 107 3.29 -12.07 -4.68
N GLN A 108 4.39 -11.77 -5.35
CA GLN A 108 4.76 -12.35 -6.65
C GLN A 108 5.08 -13.84 -6.52
N VAL A 109 4.53 -14.67 -7.42
CA VAL A 109 4.73 -16.13 -7.43
C VAL A 109 6.05 -16.59 -8.02
N LYS A 110 6.80 -15.66 -8.61
CA LYS A 110 8.18 -15.89 -9.07
C LYS A 110 9.15 -15.02 -8.30
N LYS A 111 10.35 -15.56 -8.05
CA LYS A 111 11.47 -14.82 -7.49
C LYS A 111 12.59 -14.71 -8.53
N TRP A 112 13.33 -13.63 -8.43
CA TRP A 112 14.47 -13.29 -9.28
C TRP A 112 15.68 -12.97 -8.40
N TYR A 113 16.87 -13.04 -8.97
CA TYR A 113 18.11 -12.75 -8.26
C TYR A 113 18.68 -11.41 -8.75
N PRO A 114 19.03 -10.45 -7.88
CA PRO A 114 19.44 -9.10 -8.25
C PRO A 114 20.52 -9.06 -9.35
N LYS A 115 21.52 -9.92 -9.26
CA LYS A 115 22.65 -9.99 -10.21
C LYS A 115 22.25 -10.31 -11.65
N THR A 116 21.16 -11.05 -11.85
CA THR A 116 20.68 -11.48 -13.18
C THR A 116 19.28 -10.96 -13.47
N ALA A 117 18.74 -10.10 -12.62
CA ALA A 117 17.42 -9.53 -12.77
C ALA A 117 17.34 -8.61 -14.00
N ASN A 118 16.18 -8.62 -14.60
CA ASN A 118 15.67 -7.62 -15.52
C ASN A 118 14.16 -7.56 -15.28
N ASP A 119 13.80 -7.19 -14.04
CA ASP A 119 12.46 -7.26 -13.50
C ASP A 119 11.97 -5.86 -13.16
N LYS A 120 10.67 -5.59 -13.38
CA LYS A 120 10.10 -4.26 -13.21
C LYS A 120 8.67 -4.34 -12.69
N LEU A 121 8.34 -3.45 -11.74
CA LEU A 121 6.99 -3.18 -11.26
C LEU A 121 6.67 -1.69 -11.45
N ILE A 122 5.51 -1.41 -12.05
CA ILE A 122 4.99 -0.05 -12.20
C ILE A 122 3.59 -0.03 -11.59
N ALA A 123 3.31 0.94 -10.74
CA ALA A 123 1.99 1.10 -10.14
C ALA A 123 1.54 2.55 -10.04
N THR A 124 0.23 2.78 -10.18
CA THR A 124 -0.44 4.05 -9.89
C THR A 124 -1.48 3.81 -8.81
N LEU A 125 -1.44 4.60 -7.77
CA LEU A 125 -2.23 4.41 -6.57
C LEU A 125 -2.62 5.73 -5.90
N LYS A 126 -3.55 5.64 -4.96
CA LYS A 126 -3.82 6.67 -3.96
C LYS A 126 -4.03 6.02 -2.59
N VAL A 127 -3.56 6.68 -1.54
CA VAL A 127 -3.83 6.26 -0.16
C VAL A 127 -5.08 6.96 0.32
N MET A 128 -6.08 6.20 0.75
CA MET A 128 -7.38 6.74 1.16
C MET A 128 -7.47 6.91 2.68
N ASN A 129 -6.77 6.07 3.44
CA ASN A 129 -6.71 6.17 4.89
C ASN A 129 -5.39 5.60 5.43
N VAL A 130 -4.94 6.18 6.54
CA VAL A 130 -3.96 5.61 7.47
C VAL A 130 -4.52 5.73 8.87
N SER A 131 -4.08 4.88 9.80
CA SER A 131 -4.65 4.80 11.14
C SER A 131 -4.82 6.15 11.82
N ALA A 132 -6.01 6.38 12.38
CA ALA A 132 -6.34 7.55 13.20
C ALA A 132 -5.63 7.55 14.56
N THR A 133 -5.25 6.37 15.09
CA THR A 133 -4.57 6.23 16.37
C THR A 133 -3.17 5.66 16.22
N GLY A 134 -2.32 5.93 17.22
CA GLY A 134 -0.93 5.50 17.29
C GLY A 134 -0.09 6.55 18.02
N ASP A 135 0.98 6.12 18.68
CA ASP A 135 1.91 7.01 19.35
C ASP A 135 2.75 7.79 18.31
N ALA A 136 2.64 9.11 18.33
CA ALA A 136 3.33 9.98 17.38
C ALA A 136 4.86 9.90 17.46
N ARG A 137 5.42 9.44 18.58
CA ARG A 137 6.86 9.23 18.77
C ARG A 137 7.39 7.98 18.07
N VAL A 138 6.48 7.11 17.63
CA VAL A 138 6.82 5.85 16.94
C VAL A 138 6.88 6.10 15.44
N ALA A 139 8.01 5.78 14.83
CA ALA A 139 8.24 6.08 13.42
C ALA A 139 7.25 5.37 12.48
N ALA A 140 6.82 4.14 12.80
CA ALA A 140 5.84 3.37 12.02
C ALA A 140 4.38 3.79 12.24
N SER A 141 4.07 4.64 13.25
CA SER A 141 2.70 5.10 13.49
C SER A 141 2.16 5.90 12.30
N HIS A 142 0.88 5.71 12.01
CA HIS A 142 0.16 6.41 10.95
C HIS A 142 0.76 6.18 9.54
N ALA A 143 1.40 5.02 9.31
CA ALA A 143 2.06 4.68 8.06
C ALA A 143 1.54 3.37 7.46
N VAL A 144 1.64 3.28 6.14
CA VAL A 144 1.34 2.09 5.34
C VAL A 144 2.43 1.88 4.30
N VAL A 145 2.83 0.63 4.06
CA VAL A 145 3.69 0.25 2.94
C VAL A 145 2.80 -0.11 1.75
N VAL A 146 3.13 0.44 0.58
CA VAL A 146 2.34 0.33 -0.65
C VAL A 146 3.05 -0.42 -1.77
N GLY A 147 4.31 -0.73 -1.61
CA GLY A 147 5.12 -1.49 -2.57
C GLY A 147 6.43 -1.94 -1.93
N GLN A 148 6.92 -3.12 -2.33
CA GLN A 148 8.12 -3.72 -1.76
C GLN A 148 8.90 -4.52 -2.79
N ILE A 149 10.20 -4.68 -2.52
CA ILE A 149 10.99 -5.84 -2.88
C ILE A 149 11.24 -6.61 -1.59
N HIS A 150 10.93 -7.90 -1.58
CA HIS A 150 11.10 -8.77 -0.42
C HIS A 150 12.09 -9.90 -0.77
N SER A 151 12.97 -10.28 0.15
CA SER A 151 13.80 -11.47 0.01
C SER A 151 12.95 -12.72 0.24
N ALA A 152 13.16 -13.73 -0.58
CA ALA A 152 12.50 -15.03 -0.47
C ALA A 152 13.34 -16.05 0.32
N ASP A 153 14.60 -15.75 0.52
CA ASP A 153 15.60 -16.68 1.05
C ASP A 153 16.42 -16.00 2.17
N GLY A 154 16.66 -16.71 3.24
CA GLY A 154 17.67 -16.38 4.23
C GLY A 154 17.33 -15.26 5.21
N HIS A 155 17.46 -14.01 4.84
CA HIS A 155 17.46 -12.88 5.77
C HIS A 155 16.08 -12.29 6.06
N GLU A 156 15.02 -12.67 5.33
CA GLU A 156 13.67 -12.09 5.42
C GLU A 156 13.65 -10.54 5.33
N ASN A 157 14.58 -10.00 4.53
CA ASN A 157 14.75 -8.57 4.34
C ASN A 157 13.83 -8.01 3.30
N GLU A 158 13.67 -6.70 3.36
CA GLU A 158 13.04 -5.96 2.29
C GLU A 158 14.04 -4.95 1.70
N PRO A 159 14.72 -5.31 0.59
CA PRO A 159 15.58 -4.36 -0.12
C PRO A 159 14.92 -3.03 -0.44
N LEU A 160 13.58 -3.05 -0.52
CA LEU A 160 12.77 -1.87 -0.73
C LEU A 160 11.44 -1.99 0.02
N LYS A 161 11.09 -0.94 0.74
CA LYS A 161 9.72 -0.62 1.17
C LYS A 161 9.38 0.80 0.76
N ILE A 162 8.25 1.00 0.12
CA ILE A 162 7.70 2.32 -0.21
C ILE A 162 6.58 2.62 0.77
N PHE A 163 6.71 3.70 1.51
CA PHE A 163 5.79 4.12 2.58
C PHE A 163 5.00 5.35 2.18
N TYR A 164 3.78 5.42 2.68
CA TYR A 164 3.03 6.63 2.89
C TYR A 164 2.76 6.81 4.38
N LYS A 165 2.94 8.02 4.92
CA LYS A 165 2.70 8.35 6.33
C LYS A 165 2.02 9.70 6.45
N LYS A 166 0.96 9.78 7.25
CA LYS A 166 0.25 11.04 7.50
C LYS A 166 -0.26 11.11 8.93
N PHE A 167 0.18 12.10 9.65
CA PHE A 167 -0.30 12.33 11.02
C PHE A 167 -1.74 12.84 11.05
N PRO A 168 -2.51 12.53 12.11
CA PRO A 168 -3.83 13.10 12.34
C PRO A 168 -3.81 14.63 12.31
N GLY A 169 -4.84 15.22 11.70
CA GLY A 169 -4.95 16.68 11.56
C GLY A 169 -4.16 17.30 10.40
N HIS A 170 -3.19 16.60 9.83
CA HIS A 170 -2.50 17.09 8.63
C HIS A 170 -3.38 16.92 7.37
N ALA A 171 -3.32 17.86 6.45
CA ALA A 171 -3.90 17.72 5.12
C ALA A 171 -3.04 16.81 4.23
N LYS A 172 -1.71 16.89 4.38
CA LYS A 172 -0.73 16.17 3.58
C LYS A 172 0.06 15.16 4.40
N GLY A 173 0.41 14.06 3.77
CA GLY A 173 1.33 13.04 4.25
C GLY A 173 2.66 13.06 3.50
N SER A 174 3.53 12.13 3.83
CA SER A 174 4.85 11.97 3.23
C SER A 174 4.96 10.64 2.50
N VAL A 175 5.63 10.63 1.36
CA VAL A 175 6.08 9.44 0.65
C VAL A 175 7.58 9.33 0.83
N PHE A 176 8.05 8.18 1.27
CA PHE A 176 9.47 7.87 1.44
C PHE A 176 9.71 6.39 1.19
N TRP A 177 10.97 6.01 1.05
CA TRP A 177 11.33 4.60 0.87
C TRP A 177 12.47 4.20 1.79
N HIS A 178 12.51 2.91 2.12
CA HIS A 178 13.59 2.29 2.87
C HIS A 178 14.40 1.35 1.99
N TYR A 179 15.70 1.35 2.22
CA TYR A 179 16.59 0.26 1.92
C TYR A 179 16.94 -0.40 3.25
N GLU A 180 16.60 -1.68 3.38
CA GLU A 180 16.82 -2.44 4.59
C GLU A 180 17.99 -3.39 4.41
N ILE A 181 18.78 -3.57 5.45
CA ILE A 181 19.73 -4.67 5.59
C ILE A 181 19.53 -5.30 6.96
N ASN A 182 19.58 -6.61 7.01
CA ASN A 182 19.45 -7.38 8.23
C ASN A 182 20.44 -8.56 8.24
N THR A 183 20.63 -9.16 9.40
CA THR A 183 21.32 -10.43 9.55
C THR A 183 20.38 -11.58 9.23
N GLU A 184 20.93 -12.75 8.94
CA GLU A 184 20.17 -13.97 8.72
C GLU A 184 19.31 -14.32 9.94
N GLY A 185 18.07 -14.75 9.70
CA GLY A 185 17.08 -15.12 10.71
C GLY A 185 16.05 -14.04 11.03
N ASP A 186 15.06 -14.38 11.85
CA ASP A 186 13.85 -13.57 12.12
C ASP A 186 13.97 -12.63 13.33
N ASP A 187 15.11 -12.58 14.01
CA ASP A 187 15.23 -11.84 15.25
C ASP A 187 15.32 -10.32 15.09
N ASN A 188 15.56 -9.84 13.87
CA ASN A 188 15.74 -8.43 13.52
C ASN A 188 16.83 -7.71 14.35
N SER A 189 17.70 -8.43 15.04
CA SER A 189 18.71 -7.84 15.93
C SER A 189 19.77 -7.04 15.18
N GLY A 190 20.02 -7.41 13.92
CA GLY A 190 20.95 -6.73 13.02
C GLY A 190 20.28 -5.83 12.00
N ARG A 191 18.97 -5.60 12.10
CA ARG A 191 18.22 -4.79 11.16
C ARG A 191 18.64 -3.33 11.17
N TRP A 192 18.86 -2.80 9.98
CA TRP A 192 19.11 -1.39 9.74
C TRP A 192 18.37 -0.88 8.52
N ASP A 193 17.62 0.20 8.69
CA ASP A 193 16.82 0.81 7.63
C ASP A 193 17.39 2.18 7.26
N PHE A 194 17.69 2.39 5.97
CA PHE A 194 18.01 3.70 5.43
C PHE A 194 16.76 4.31 4.82
N SER A 195 16.27 5.38 5.43
CA SER A 195 15.09 6.09 4.97
C SER A 195 15.45 7.26 4.06
N THR A 196 14.74 7.39 2.95
CA THR A 196 14.93 8.49 1.99
C THR A 196 13.57 9.09 1.62
N ALA A 197 13.41 10.39 1.86
CA ALA A 197 12.19 11.11 1.49
C ALA A 197 12.05 11.23 -0.04
N VAL A 198 10.84 10.99 -0.54
CA VAL A 198 10.41 11.29 -1.91
C VAL A 198 9.72 12.66 -1.94
N TRP A 199 8.62 12.76 -1.20
CA TRP A 199 7.89 14.01 -0.96
C TRP A 199 7.51 14.07 0.52
N GLY A 200 7.80 15.19 1.14
CA GLY A 200 7.57 15.39 2.57
C GLY A 200 8.76 15.00 3.42
N HIS A 201 8.50 14.32 4.51
CA HIS A 201 9.46 13.86 5.50
C HIS A 201 9.89 12.42 5.25
N ASP A 202 10.99 12.02 5.85
CA ASP A 202 11.40 10.63 5.95
C ASP A 202 10.83 9.96 7.22
N PHE A 203 11.18 8.69 7.43
CA PHE A 203 10.73 7.90 8.56
C PHE A 203 11.14 8.44 9.94
N SER A 204 12.26 9.14 10.02
CA SER A 204 12.84 9.62 11.29
C SER A 204 12.05 10.79 11.90
N VAL A 205 11.22 11.46 11.11
CA VAL A 205 10.42 12.59 11.58
C VAL A 205 9.21 12.08 12.36
N VAL A 206 9.26 12.32 13.68
CA VAL A 206 8.27 11.84 14.65
C VAL A 206 7.82 12.97 15.57
N GLY A 207 6.76 12.72 16.32
CA GLY A 207 6.27 13.63 17.34
C GLY A 207 7.18 13.68 18.57
N THR A 208 7.10 14.77 19.32
CA THR A 208 7.83 14.94 20.59
C THR A 208 7.14 14.25 21.77
N GLU A 209 5.82 14.11 21.70
CA GLU A 209 4.98 13.42 22.66
C GLU A 209 3.96 12.52 21.91
N ALA A 210 3.34 11.59 22.62
CA ALA A 210 2.43 10.60 22.02
C ALA A 210 1.32 11.21 21.14
N ASN A 211 0.86 12.42 21.47
CA ASN A 211 -0.22 13.13 20.77
C ASN A 211 0.24 14.48 20.19
N THR A 212 1.54 14.73 20.10
CA THR A 212 2.09 15.95 19.52
C THR A 212 2.76 15.60 18.20
N TYR A 213 2.19 16.09 17.12
CA TYR A 213 2.64 15.80 15.77
C TYR A 213 3.68 16.82 15.29
N PRO A 214 4.62 16.42 14.42
CA PRO A 214 5.55 17.35 13.78
C PRO A 214 4.81 18.31 12.85
N GLU A 215 5.51 19.30 12.29
CA GLU A 215 4.93 20.18 11.27
C GLU A 215 4.49 19.37 10.03
N GLU A 216 3.38 19.81 9.43
CA GLU A 216 2.88 19.23 8.19
C GLU A 216 3.90 19.41 7.04
N PRO A 217 4.16 18.38 6.21
CA PRO A 217 5.10 18.50 5.09
C PRO A 217 4.55 19.43 4.00
N LYS A 218 5.33 20.46 3.62
CA LYS A 218 4.92 21.45 2.62
C LYS A 218 4.70 20.86 1.22
N ASN A 219 5.53 19.91 0.84
CA ASN A 219 5.53 19.22 -0.46
C ASN A 219 5.02 17.78 -0.36
N GLY A 220 4.19 17.47 0.63
CA GLY A 220 3.62 16.14 0.82
C GLY A 220 2.44 15.86 -0.11
N ILE A 221 2.00 14.61 -0.11
CA ILE A 221 0.85 14.07 -0.87
C ILE A 221 -0.37 14.01 0.04
N ALA A 222 -1.53 14.48 -0.43
CA ALA A 222 -2.79 14.37 0.33
C ALA A 222 -3.38 12.95 0.27
N LEU A 223 -4.28 12.61 1.21
CA LEU A 223 -5.13 11.42 1.04
C LEU A 223 -6.01 11.60 -0.19
N GLY A 224 -6.14 10.53 -0.99
CA GLY A 224 -6.88 10.55 -2.25
C GLY A 224 -6.12 11.16 -3.43
N GLU A 225 -4.96 11.75 -3.23
CA GLU A 225 -4.10 12.23 -4.31
C GLU A 225 -3.35 11.07 -4.97
N GLU A 226 -3.36 11.03 -6.31
CA GLU A 226 -2.72 9.98 -7.07
C GLU A 226 -1.21 10.18 -7.14
N PHE A 227 -0.47 9.09 -6.99
CA PHE A 227 0.94 9.03 -7.35
C PHE A 227 1.29 7.68 -7.97
N SER A 228 2.41 7.65 -8.68
CA SER A 228 2.93 6.45 -9.31
C SER A 228 4.35 6.18 -8.87
N TYR A 229 4.71 4.91 -8.86
CA TYR A 229 6.09 4.49 -8.74
C TYR A 229 6.47 3.48 -9.82
N GLU A 230 7.72 3.52 -10.22
CA GLU A 230 8.40 2.50 -11.03
C GLU A 230 9.55 1.94 -10.21
N ILE A 231 9.62 0.62 -10.10
CA ILE A 231 10.72 -0.13 -9.50
C ILE A 231 11.29 -1.00 -10.61
N GLU A 232 12.55 -0.81 -10.95
CA GLU A 232 13.27 -1.65 -11.91
C GLU A 232 14.54 -2.18 -11.25
N VAL A 233 14.77 -3.50 -11.35
CA VAL A 233 16.03 -4.11 -10.97
C VAL A 233 16.64 -4.74 -12.20
N LYS A 234 17.83 -4.27 -12.56
CA LYS A 234 18.55 -4.73 -13.72
C LYS A 234 20.04 -4.82 -13.42
N ASP A 235 20.61 -5.97 -13.69
CA ASP A 235 22.07 -6.22 -13.52
C ASP A 235 22.57 -5.75 -12.13
N GLY A 236 21.80 -6.01 -11.08
CA GLY A 236 22.14 -5.65 -9.70
C GLY A 236 21.79 -4.23 -9.29
N ILE A 237 21.36 -3.38 -10.19
CA ILE A 237 20.98 -1.99 -9.89
C ILE A 237 19.47 -1.87 -9.76
N MET A 238 19.02 -1.44 -8.60
CA MET A 238 17.64 -0.99 -8.37
C MET A 238 17.52 0.47 -8.77
N SER A 239 16.56 0.78 -9.64
CA SER A 239 16.18 2.13 -10.04
C SER A 239 14.74 2.40 -9.61
N LEU A 240 14.52 3.53 -8.95
CA LEU A 240 13.21 3.97 -8.49
C LEU A 240 12.84 5.29 -9.18
N LYS A 241 11.58 5.41 -9.58
CA LYS A 241 11.03 6.66 -10.10
C LYS A 241 9.66 6.90 -9.49
N PHE A 242 9.43 8.11 -8.97
CA PHE A 242 8.18 8.52 -8.37
C PHE A 242 7.61 9.72 -9.12
N MET A 243 6.31 9.69 -9.39
CA MET A 243 5.61 10.71 -10.17
C MET A 243 4.25 11.00 -9.52
N SER A 244 3.90 12.28 -9.44
CA SER A 244 2.55 12.75 -9.10
C SER A 244 2.32 14.10 -9.79
N GLU A 245 1.09 14.39 -10.16
CA GLU A 245 0.74 15.67 -10.78
C GLU A 245 1.01 16.82 -9.81
N GLY A 246 1.65 17.87 -10.28
CA GLY A 246 2.01 19.03 -9.47
C GLY A 246 3.23 18.83 -8.57
N HIS A 247 3.84 17.65 -8.55
CA HIS A 247 5.06 17.35 -7.79
C HIS A 247 6.26 17.11 -8.71
N GLU A 248 7.44 17.39 -8.19
CA GLU A 248 8.68 17.09 -8.90
C GLU A 248 8.84 15.55 -9.01
N THR A 249 9.11 15.06 -10.21
CA THR A 249 9.51 13.66 -10.40
C THR A 249 10.81 13.37 -9.67
N LYS A 250 10.83 12.33 -8.85
CA LYS A 250 12.01 11.90 -8.09
C LYS A 250 12.52 10.57 -8.62
N THR A 251 13.83 10.45 -8.72
CA THR A 251 14.53 9.23 -9.13
C THR A 251 15.64 8.90 -8.16
N PHE A 252 15.82 7.60 -7.89
CA PHE A 252 16.85 7.09 -7.01
C PHE A 252 17.44 5.81 -7.62
N THR A 253 18.67 5.52 -7.27
CA THR A 253 19.33 4.25 -7.63
C THR A 253 19.99 3.63 -6.41
N LYS A 254 20.08 2.29 -6.39
CA LYS A 254 20.76 1.55 -5.34
C LYS A 254 21.41 0.31 -5.93
N ASN A 255 22.70 0.11 -5.64
CA ASN A 255 23.37 -1.13 -5.95
C ASN A 255 22.98 -2.20 -4.92
N LEU A 256 22.41 -3.33 -5.38
CA LEU A 256 21.98 -4.44 -4.53
C LEU A 256 23.04 -5.53 -4.40
N ILE A 257 24.12 -5.48 -5.18
CA ILE A 257 25.16 -6.51 -5.23
C ILE A 257 26.53 -6.03 -4.73
N GLU A 258 26.69 -4.71 -4.55
CA GLU A 258 27.90 -4.11 -4.00
C GLU A 258 27.54 -3.11 -2.91
N SER A 259 28.31 -3.09 -1.84
CA SER A 259 28.07 -2.14 -0.75
C SER A 259 28.52 -0.73 -1.16
N GLU A 260 27.62 0.24 -1.02
CA GLU A 260 27.87 1.66 -1.23
C GLU A 260 28.10 2.42 0.09
N TYR A 261 28.04 1.72 1.23
CA TYR A 261 28.12 2.35 2.53
C TYR A 261 29.50 2.22 3.16
N THR A 262 29.86 3.22 3.93
CA THR A 262 30.98 3.17 4.87
C THR A 262 30.47 2.75 6.25
N ILE A 263 31.34 2.16 7.06
CA ILE A 263 31.02 1.87 8.45
C ILE A 263 30.71 3.17 9.19
N THR A 264 29.57 3.20 9.90
CA THR A 264 29.22 4.27 10.82
C THR A 264 29.08 3.70 12.23
N ALA A 265 29.36 4.53 13.25
CA ALA A 265 29.30 4.09 14.64
C ALA A 265 27.89 3.69 15.10
N ASP A 266 26.85 4.12 14.41
CA ASP A 266 25.47 3.88 14.78
C ASP A 266 24.90 2.58 14.20
N ILE A 267 25.57 1.98 13.21
CA ILE A 267 25.13 0.73 12.61
C ILE A 267 25.60 -0.44 13.49
N PRO A 268 24.72 -1.39 13.87
CA PRO A 268 25.13 -2.58 14.63
C PRO A 268 26.28 -3.34 13.96
N GLU A 269 27.23 -3.85 14.74
CA GLU A 269 28.44 -4.49 14.23
C GLU A 269 28.15 -5.64 13.26
N GLN A 270 27.15 -6.49 13.57
CA GLN A 270 26.76 -7.59 12.71
C GLN A 270 26.22 -7.08 11.35
N THR A 271 25.56 -5.93 11.35
CA THR A 271 25.03 -5.32 10.12
C THR A 271 26.13 -4.62 9.33
N GLN A 272 27.10 -3.99 10.02
CA GLN A 272 28.25 -3.38 9.35
C GLN A 272 28.99 -4.37 8.44
N LYS A 273 29.09 -5.63 8.86
CA LYS A 273 29.75 -6.68 8.10
C LYS A 273 29.10 -6.95 6.74
N LEU A 274 27.82 -6.60 6.60
CA LEU A 274 27.07 -6.74 5.34
C LEU A 274 27.22 -5.53 4.41
N PHE A 275 27.63 -4.37 4.94
CA PHE A 275 27.73 -3.14 4.16
C PHE A 275 29.10 -2.90 3.53
N VAL A 276 30.16 -3.39 4.12
CA VAL A 276 31.50 -3.08 3.69
C VAL A 276 32.04 -4.12 2.72
N PRO A 277 32.65 -3.72 1.60
CA PRO A 277 33.22 -4.66 0.65
C PRO A 277 34.42 -5.42 1.23
N ILE A 278 35.17 -4.79 2.13
CA ILE A 278 36.29 -5.42 2.86
C ILE A 278 36.06 -5.22 4.34
N GLY A 279 35.93 -6.32 5.09
CA GLY A 279 35.75 -6.29 6.53
C GLY A 279 37.01 -5.85 7.28
N GLN A 280 36.89 -5.60 8.58
CA GLN A 280 38.02 -5.23 9.45
C GLN A 280 39.09 -6.33 9.55
N ASP A 281 38.73 -7.57 9.26
CA ASP A 281 39.60 -8.75 9.15
C ASP A 281 40.33 -8.82 7.79
N GLY A 282 40.12 -7.87 6.89
CA GLY A 282 40.71 -7.79 5.55
C GLY A 282 40.08 -8.77 4.54
N LEU A 283 38.99 -9.45 4.90
CA LEU A 283 38.29 -10.36 3.99
C LEU A 283 37.23 -9.61 3.19
N GLU A 284 37.08 -10.02 1.93
CA GLU A 284 36.01 -9.54 1.04
C GLU A 284 34.65 -10.05 1.54
N ARG A 285 33.65 -9.18 1.50
CA ARG A 285 32.26 -9.45 1.92
C ARG A 285 31.34 -9.42 0.72
N GLU A 286 30.42 -10.38 0.65
CA GLU A 286 29.29 -10.27 -0.24
C GLU A 286 28.27 -9.26 0.32
N HIS A 287 27.57 -8.59 -0.60
CA HIS A 287 26.45 -7.74 -0.22
C HIS A 287 25.26 -8.58 0.27
N ALA A 288 24.43 -8.05 1.19
CA ALA A 288 23.31 -8.77 1.79
C ALA A 288 22.34 -9.40 0.77
N TYR A 289 22.20 -8.79 -0.41
CA TYR A 289 21.29 -9.30 -1.47
C TYR A 289 21.98 -10.07 -2.59
N THR A 290 23.28 -10.25 -2.52
CA THR A 290 24.01 -11.09 -3.48
C THR A 290 23.63 -12.55 -3.24
N GLY A 291 23.03 -13.17 -4.26
CA GLY A 291 22.60 -14.57 -4.18
C GLY A 291 21.23 -14.79 -3.51
N GLU A 292 20.58 -13.77 -2.96
CA GLU A 292 19.22 -13.90 -2.44
C GLU A 292 18.18 -13.78 -3.55
N GLY A 293 17.17 -14.66 -3.51
CA GLY A 293 15.98 -14.55 -4.34
C GLY A 293 15.12 -13.40 -3.83
N CYS A 294 14.72 -12.51 -4.74
CA CYS A 294 13.86 -11.36 -4.43
C CYS A 294 12.55 -11.43 -5.23
N PHE A 295 11.50 -10.80 -4.74
CA PHE A 295 10.22 -10.73 -5.40
C PHE A 295 9.48 -9.44 -5.04
N PHE A 296 8.59 -9.00 -5.94
CA PHE A 296 7.78 -7.81 -5.69
C PHE A 296 6.56 -8.12 -4.83
N LYS A 297 6.14 -7.11 -4.06
CA LYS A 297 4.86 -7.08 -3.36
C LYS A 297 4.21 -5.71 -3.54
N LEU A 298 2.88 -5.67 -3.57
CA LEU A 298 2.11 -4.42 -3.58
C LEU A 298 0.77 -4.59 -2.86
N GLY A 299 0.25 -3.52 -2.30
CA GLY A 299 -1.03 -3.54 -1.61
C GLY A 299 -1.08 -2.57 -0.42
N CYS A 300 -1.62 -3.05 0.68
CA CYS A 300 -1.79 -2.31 1.93
C CYS A 300 -1.15 -3.10 3.09
N TYR A 301 0.12 -2.85 3.39
CA TYR A 301 0.79 -3.41 4.54
C TYR A 301 0.80 -2.37 5.66
N ASN A 302 -0.17 -2.47 6.58
CA ASN A 302 -0.34 -1.50 7.65
C ASN A 302 0.83 -1.56 8.62
N GLN A 303 1.51 -0.44 8.82
CA GLN A 303 2.63 -0.36 9.74
C GLN A 303 2.21 0.04 11.15
N THR A 304 0.95 0.47 11.30
CA THR A 304 0.38 0.85 12.60
C THR A 304 -0.24 -0.38 13.25
N ASN A 305 0.12 -0.68 14.48
CA ASN A 305 -0.30 -1.88 15.20
C ASN A 305 -0.58 -1.60 16.69
N GLY A 306 -1.22 -2.54 17.37
CA GLY A 306 -1.57 -2.43 18.80
C GLY A 306 -0.43 -2.79 19.78
N LYS A 307 0.77 -3.12 19.31
CA LYS A 307 1.90 -3.47 20.17
C LYS A 307 2.41 -2.24 20.93
N SER A 308 2.75 -2.43 22.22
CA SER A 308 3.24 -1.32 23.06
C SER A 308 4.55 -0.73 22.52
N PRO A 309 4.68 0.62 22.45
CA PRO A 309 5.92 1.30 22.09
C PRO A 309 7.13 0.94 22.95
N GLU A 310 6.91 0.43 24.17
CA GLU A 310 7.96 -0.02 25.06
C GLU A 310 8.71 -1.25 24.53
N ILE A 311 8.05 -2.06 23.69
CA ILE A 311 8.66 -3.24 23.06
C ILE A 311 9.67 -2.80 21.99
N ASN A 312 9.25 -1.86 21.13
CA ASN A 312 10.08 -1.31 20.07
C ASN A 312 9.58 0.08 19.66
N LYS A 313 10.36 1.11 19.97
CA LYS A 313 9.99 2.52 19.73
C LYS A 313 9.87 2.92 18.26
N ASN A 314 10.38 2.11 17.35
CA ASN A 314 10.28 2.39 15.93
C ASN A 314 9.07 1.71 15.26
N TRP A 315 8.68 0.52 15.76
CA TRP A 315 7.77 -0.37 15.05
C TRP A 315 6.50 -0.75 15.82
N CYS A 316 6.41 -0.48 17.12
CA CYS A 316 5.24 -0.79 17.94
C CYS A 316 4.48 0.48 18.27
N SER A 317 3.32 0.67 17.67
CA SER A 317 2.61 1.95 17.62
C SER A 317 1.66 2.21 18.78
N GLY A 318 1.29 1.19 19.57
CA GLY A 318 0.30 1.32 20.61
C GLY A 318 -1.07 1.80 20.14
N ALA A 319 -1.42 1.52 18.89
CA ALA A 319 -2.67 1.97 18.29
C ALA A 319 -3.88 1.19 18.82
N GLU A 320 -5.07 1.81 18.73
CA GLU A 320 -6.32 1.14 19.08
C GLU A 320 -6.65 0.01 18.08
N THR A 321 -6.97 -1.16 18.60
CA THR A 321 -7.32 -2.36 17.81
C THR A 321 -8.70 -2.93 18.17
N HIS A 322 -9.40 -2.32 19.13
CA HIS A 322 -10.71 -2.79 19.61
C HIS A 322 -10.76 -4.29 19.92
N GLY A 323 -9.66 -4.84 20.47
CA GLY A 323 -9.56 -6.27 20.76
C GLY A 323 -9.63 -7.17 19.51
N GLY A 324 -9.26 -6.66 18.33
CA GLY A 324 -9.31 -7.38 17.05
C GLY A 324 -10.65 -7.25 16.32
N ASN A 325 -11.60 -6.45 16.81
CA ASN A 325 -12.88 -6.24 16.12
C ASN A 325 -12.68 -5.36 14.87
N ILE A 326 -12.63 -5.98 13.70
CA ILE A 326 -12.33 -5.34 12.41
C ILE A 326 -13.34 -4.24 12.07
N GLN A 327 -14.63 -4.48 12.23
CA GLN A 327 -15.68 -3.52 11.88
C GLN A 327 -15.58 -2.25 12.74
N LYS A 328 -15.31 -2.43 14.05
CA LYS A 328 -15.11 -1.30 14.96
C LYS A 328 -13.85 -0.50 14.63
N GLN A 329 -12.77 -1.17 14.23
CA GLN A 329 -11.57 -0.50 13.74
C GLN A 329 -11.88 0.34 12.50
N TYR A 330 -12.66 -0.18 11.56
CA TYR A 330 -13.06 0.54 10.35
C TYR A 330 -13.96 1.75 10.64
N GLU A 331 -14.93 1.61 11.55
CA GLU A 331 -15.80 2.70 11.99
C GLU A 331 -15.01 3.87 12.62
N ASP A 332 -13.96 3.56 13.38
CA ASP A 332 -13.18 4.54 14.14
C ASP A 332 -11.90 5.01 13.41
N GLY A 333 -11.70 4.62 12.14
CA GLY A 333 -10.56 5.04 11.33
C GLY A 333 -9.23 4.34 11.68
N ASN A 334 -9.28 3.22 12.41
CA ASN A 334 -8.12 2.46 12.88
C ASN A 334 -7.70 1.39 11.86
N TYR A 335 -7.37 1.81 10.64
CA TYR A 335 -7.01 0.95 9.53
C TYR A 335 -6.18 1.73 8.48
N ALA A 336 -5.60 1.00 7.56
CA ALA A 336 -5.05 1.58 6.33
C ALA A 336 -5.88 1.13 5.11
N GLU A 337 -5.98 2.01 4.09
CA GLU A 337 -6.68 1.74 2.84
C GLU A 337 -5.92 2.36 1.66
N VAL A 338 -5.64 1.54 0.65
CA VAL A 338 -4.89 1.92 -0.55
C VAL A 338 -5.66 1.45 -1.78
N TRP A 339 -5.81 2.34 -2.74
CA TRP A 339 -6.49 2.06 -4.01
C TRP A 339 -5.48 2.05 -5.15
N PHE A 340 -5.45 0.98 -5.94
CA PHE A 340 -4.61 0.85 -7.12
C PHE A 340 -5.44 0.93 -8.40
N LYS A 341 -5.03 1.78 -9.33
CA LYS A 341 -5.67 1.99 -10.63
C LYS A 341 -4.95 1.22 -11.74
N THR A 342 -3.64 1.22 -11.70
CA THR A 342 -2.80 0.46 -12.62
C THR A 342 -1.69 -0.21 -11.85
N ALA A 343 -1.28 -1.36 -12.35
CA ALA A 343 -0.02 -1.99 -12.02
C ALA A 343 0.41 -2.84 -13.23
N SER A 344 1.70 -2.90 -13.48
CA SER A 344 2.30 -3.72 -14.53
C SER A 344 3.55 -4.37 -14.00
N ILE A 345 3.76 -5.63 -14.35
CA ILE A 345 4.93 -6.38 -13.96
C ILE A 345 5.65 -6.95 -15.19
N TYR A 346 6.96 -6.84 -15.20
CA TYR A 346 7.85 -7.53 -16.13
C TYR A 346 8.70 -8.48 -15.31
N VAL A 347 8.73 -9.73 -15.73
CA VAL A 347 9.42 -10.81 -15.04
C VAL A 347 10.43 -11.40 -16.01
N SER A 348 11.70 -11.42 -15.62
CA SER A 348 12.77 -11.98 -16.43
C SER A 348 12.60 -13.49 -16.65
N ASP A 349 13.13 -14.01 -17.77
CA ASP A 349 13.12 -15.44 -18.06
C ASP A 349 13.93 -16.27 -17.05
N SER A 350 14.87 -15.63 -16.35
CA SER A 350 15.69 -16.24 -15.30
C SER A 350 14.94 -16.39 -13.96
N ALA A 351 13.75 -15.78 -13.81
CA ALA A 351 12.97 -15.87 -12.58
C ALA A 351 12.41 -17.30 -12.39
N VAL A 352 12.51 -17.78 -11.16
CA VAL A 352 12.10 -19.13 -10.76
C VAL A 352 10.87 -19.11 -9.84
N SER A 353 10.28 -20.29 -9.57
CA SER A 353 9.12 -20.40 -8.66
C SER A 353 9.45 -19.91 -7.25
N ASN A 354 8.52 -19.17 -6.64
CA ASN A 354 8.56 -18.68 -5.27
C ASN A 354 7.59 -19.44 -4.34
N GLU A 355 7.15 -20.64 -4.71
CA GLU A 355 6.19 -21.43 -3.91
C GLU A 355 6.67 -21.70 -2.48
N GLY A 356 7.98 -21.81 -2.26
CA GLY A 356 8.55 -21.98 -0.92
C GLY A 356 8.22 -20.84 0.05
N TYR A 357 8.02 -19.61 -0.44
CA TYR A 357 7.57 -18.48 0.39
C TYR A 357 6.15 -18.69 0.90
N PHE A 358 5.24 -19.16 0.04
CA PHE A 358 3.83 -19.34 0.38
C PHE A 358 3.58 -20.55 1.29
N THR A 359 4.40 -21.59 1.20
CA THR A 359 4.27 -22.83 1.99
C THR A 359 4.95 -22.75 3.37
N LYS A 360 5.87 -21.81 3.59
CA LYS A 360 6.47 -21.59 4.92
C LYS A 360 5.46 -20.98 5.92
N ASN A 361 4.41 -20.38 5.42
CA ASN A 361 3.46 -19.57 6.17
C ASN A 361 2.04 -20.17 6.20
N ASP A 362 1.87 -21.40 5.66
CA ASP A 362 0.68 -22.23 5.81
C ASP A 362 0.86 -23.17 7.02
#